data_817e9df97e9044c4905391d0f5975705
#
_entry.id   817e9df97e9044c4905391d0f5975705
#
_cell.length_a   1.000
_cell.length_b   1.000
_cell.length_c   1.000
_cell.angle_alpha   90.00
_cell.angle_beta   90.00
_cell.angle_gamma   90.00
#
_symmetry.space_group_name_H-M   'P 1'
#
loop_
_entity.id
_entity.type
_entity.pdbx_description
1 polymer ?
#
loop_
_entity_poly.entity_id
_entity_poly.type
_entity_poly.pdbx_seq_one_letter_code
_entity_poly.pdbx_strand_id
1 'polypeptide(L)'
;MRKKLCLLLSGLAAISLWAQDSYTLIKENNLRAYGNMFPYVPASTLAPKPAEGFELFYISHFSRHGSRYDIDSTYRHEVVKELEALHRQGKLTEKGEQLFSDLMKMRALTDGNNGELTSLGGLEHRGIAARMYEHYPELFIGKAEIQTYTTMVKRVIESRNHFMDALLNFNPELCFKLDYLKENSWNRQEVQGRDYTPEEWAALSNDKACRKIMEERWAKVDASHFANSIFKNPKEVPQAKELMYKFYFAIKTSACLDGAAPDFIGYFSFDELYELWWRSNMSWFMHHGITMDNGGVRALVKGKPMTEAIIKDAEDVIAGRSKAKATLRFGHDGELNPLLCYMDIEGSNCRELSQVAEQARDFELVCTAGNVQLLFYRNSQGKVLVTVLHNEKPSRVGTLEPYCGLFYEWEKLRDYWTERDYMAFLR
;
A
#
# COMPACT_ATOMS: atom_id res chain seq x y z
N MET A 1 58.68 -20.71 6.16
CA MET A 1 57.90 -19.57 5.67
C MET A 1 57.06 -19.98 4.45
N ARG A 2 55.82 -20.34 4.64
CA ARG A 2 54.83 -20.56 3.56
C ARG A 2 53.53 -19.90 4.02
N LYS A 3 53.21 -18.73 3.47
CA LYS A 3 51.92 -18.03 3.61
C LYS A 3 50.89 -18.86 2.85
N LYS A 4 49.93 -19.46 3.56
CA LYS A 4 48.72 -20.01 2.97
C LYS A 4 47.72 -18.86 2.78
N LEU A 5 47.51 -18.48 1.54
CA LEU A 5 46.47 -17.56 1.08
C LEU A 5 45.16 -18.34 1.03
N CYS A 6 44.29 -18.16 2.02
CA CYS A 6 42.90 -18.64 1.95
C CYS A 6 42.11 -17.67 1.11
N LEU A 7 41.92 -17.95 -0.18
CA LEU A 7 40.89 -17.37 -1.00
C LEU A 7 39.53 -17.96 -0.58
N LEU A 8 38.79 -17.23 0.23
CA LEU A 8 37.36 -17.43 0.41
C LEU A 8 36.66 -16.91 -0.83
N LEU A 9 36.36 -17.76 -1.78
CA LEU A 9 35.40 -17.54 -2.83
C LEU A 9 33.99 -17.52 -2.19
N SER A 10 33.56 -16.38 -1.69
CA SER A 10 32.16 -16.11 -1.46
C SER A 10 31.49 -15.87 -2.81
N GLY A 11 31.05 -16.95 -3.42
CA GLY A 11 30.12 -16.89 -4.55
C GLY A 11 28.81 -16.29 -4.08
N LEU A 12 28.69 -14.97 -4.15
CA LEU A 12 27.41 -14.30 -4.24
C LEU A 12 26.80 -14.72 -5.59
N ALA A 13 26.03 -15.81 -5.58
CA ALA A 13 25.03 -16.03 -6.58
C ALA A 13 24.07 -14.84 -6.45
N ALA A 14 24.28 -13.80 -7.22
CA ALA A 14 23.25 -12.84 -7.57
C ALA A 14 22.17 -13.66 -8.29
N ILE A 15 21.23 -14.21 -7.51
CA ILE A 15 19.95 -14.61 -8.02
C ILE A 15 19.32 -13.28 -8.43
N SER A 16 19.50 -12.89 -9.70
CA SER A 16 18.57 -12.01 -10.34
C SER A 16 17.24 -12.76 -10.30
N LEU A 17 16.47 -12.54 -9.24
CA LEU A 17 15.05 -12.77 -9.27
C LEU A 17 14.59 -11.88 -10.42
N TRP A 18 14.38 -12.50 -11.57
CA TRP A 18 13.60 -11.88 -12.63
C TRP A 18 12.29 -11.55 -11.96
N ALA A 19 12.04 -10.25 -11.73
CA ALA A 19 10.78 -9.83 -11.15
C ALA A 19 9.70 -10.40 -12.07
N GLN A 20 8.89 -11.31 -11.54
CA GLN A 20 7.77 -11.87 -12.29
C GLN A 20 6.94 -10.71 -12.81
N ASP A 21 6.49 -10.78 -14.06
CA ASP A 21 5.60 -9.77 -14.61
C ASP A 21 4.25 -9.79 -13.88
N SER A 22 3.55 -8.69 -13.92
CA SER A 22 2.28 -8.51 -13.21
C SER A 22 1.22 -9.47 -13.69
N TYR A 23 1.26 -9.84 -14.97
CA TYR A 23 0.33 -10.81 -15.57
C TYR A 23 0.50 -12.18 -14.89
N THR A 24 1.74 -12.65 -14.76
CA THR A 24 2.07 -13.91 -14.07
C THR A 24 1.70 -13.87 -12.59
N LEU A 25 2.04 -12.78 -11.89
CA LEU A 25 1.71 -12.64 -10.46
C LEU A 25 0.21 -12.67 -10.19
N ILE A 26 -0.59 -11.99 -11.01
CA ILE A 26 -2.06 -12.00 -10.87
C ILE A 26 -2.62 -13.37 -11.26
N LYS A 27 -2.02 -14.06 -12.24
CA LYS A 27 -2.43 -15.41 -12.62
C LYS A 27 -2.19 -16.44 -11.54
N GLU A 28 -1.10 -16.31 -10.77
CA GLU A 28 -0.80 -17.14 -9.61
C GLU A 28 -1.79 -16.92 -8.45
N ASN A 29 -2.24 -15.67 -8.27
CA ASN A 29 -3.24 -15.31 -7.28
C ASN A 29 -4.14 -14.20 -7.82
N ASN A 30 -5.30 -14.59 -8.34
CA ASN A 30 -6.26 -13.69 -8.97
C ASN A 30 -6.81 -12.60 -8.03
N LEU A 31 -6.74 -12.79 -6.71
CA LEU A 31 -7.13 -11.74 -5.74
C LEU A 31 -6.24 -10.49 -5.83
N ARG A 32 -5.02 -10.62 -6.35
CA ARG A 32 -4.13 -9.47 -6.63
C ARG A 32 -4.76 -8.49 -7.62
N ALA A 33 -5.68 -8.95 -8.47
CA ALA A 33 -6.42 -8.07 -9.36
C ALA A 33 -7.34 -7.08 -8.62
N TYR A 34 -7.60 -7.24 -7.35
CA TYR A 34 -8.28 -6.22 -6.55
C TYR A 34 -7.38 -5.04 -6.16
N GLY A 35 -6.10 -5.08 -6.57
CA GLY A 35 -5.15 -3.97 -6.45
C GLY A 35 -4.96 -3.52 -5.00
N ASN A 36 -5.11 -2.23 -4.75
CA ASN A 36 -4.97 -1.68 -3.40
C ASN A 36 -5.98 -2.22 -2.36
N MET A 37 -6.97 -3.03 -2.78
CA MET A 37 -7.88 -3.75 -1.87
C MET A 37 -7.47 -5.20 -1.68
N PHE A 38 -6.30 -5.61 -2.15
CA PHE A 38 -5.72 -6.91 -1.85
C PHE A 38 -5.39 -7.01 -0.34
N PRO A 39 -5.86 -8.07 0.37
CA PRO A 39 -5.57 -8.25 1.79
C PRO A 39 -4.07 -8.39 2.08
N TYR A 40 -3.67 -7.96 3.27
CA TYR A 40 -2.28 -8.04 3.71
C TYR A 40 -1.77 -9.49 3.77
N VAL A 41 -0.63 -9.72 3.14
CA VAL A 41 0.06 -11.00 3.21
C VAL A 41 1.38 -10.82 3.97
N PRO A 42 1.55 -11.48 5.13
CA PRO A 42 2.78 -11.39 5.90
C PRO A 42 4.02 -11.78 5.10
N ALA A 43 5.13 -11.09 5.33
CA ALA A 43 6.41 -11.47 4.76
C ALA A 43 6.87 -12.84 5.28
N SER A 44 7.44 -13.64 4.39
CA SER A 44 8.08 -14.91 4.78
C SER A 44 9.53 -14.74 5.25
N THR A 45 10.11 -13.57 5.02
CA THR A 45 11.51 -13.25 5.36
C THR A 45 11.56 -12.35 6.59
N LEU A 46 12.43 -12.70 7.53
CA LEU A 46 12.73 -11.83 8.68
C LEU A 46 13.64 -10.67 8.27
N ALA A 47 13.56 -9.57 9.01
CA ALA A 47 14.53 -8.50 8.88
C ALA A 47 15.96 -9.01 9.08
N PRO A 48 16.94 -8.53 8.33
CA PRO A 48 18.32 -8.93 8.47
C PRO A 48 18.83 -8.58 9.89
N LYS A 49 19.68 -9.42 10.44
CA LYS A 49 20.34 -9.10 11.71
C LYS A 49 21.36 -8.00 11.49
N PRO A 50 21.44 -7.02 12.41
CA PRO A 50 22.42 -5.93 12.31
C PRO A 50 23.85 -6.47 12.42
N ALA A 51 24.81 -5.63 12.05
CA ALA A 51 26.22 -5.90 12.30
C ALA A 51 26.47 -6.11 13.80
N GLU A 52 27.48 -6.92 14.12
CA GLU A 52 27.88 -7.20 15.50
C GLU A 52 28.13 -5.89 16.30
N GLY A 53 27.64 -5.82 17.52
CA GLY A 53 27.77 -4.68 18.41
C GLY A 53 26.72 -3.58 18.22
N PHE A 54 25.72 -3.80 17.35
CA PHE A 54 24.57 -2.89 17.21
C PHE A 54 23.33 -3.49 17.86
N GLU A 55 22.64 -2.69 18.68
CA GLU A 55 21.42 -3.06 19.39
C GLU A 55 20.25 -2.20 18.91
N LEU A 56 19.08 -2.83 18.71
CA LEU A 56 17.83 -2.14 18.35
C LEU A 56 17.37 -1.29 19.52
N PHE A 57 17.06 -0.02 19.28
CA PHE A 57 16.61 0.88 20.34
C PHE A 57 15.32 1.64 20.02
N TYR A 58 14.90 1.68 18.74
CA TYR A 58 13.71 2.42 18.32
C TYR A 58 13.14 1.89 17.01
N ILE A 59 11.80 1.92 16.86
CA ILE A 59 11.06 1.63 15.63
C ILE A 59 10.18 2.84 15.25
N SER A 60 10.27 3.29 14.00
CA SER A 60 9.27 4.17 13.40
C SER A 60 8.44 3.37 12.40
N HIS A 61 7.13 3.35 12.57
CA HIS A 61 6.17 2.59 11.77
C HIS A 61 5.09 3.51 11.21
N PHE A 62 4.81 3.38 9.91
CA PHE A 62 3.61 3.94 9.28
C PHE A 62 2.82 2.82 8.61
N SER A 63 1.51 2.76 8.86
CA SER A 63 0.63 1.78 8.26
C SER A 63 -0.63 2.42 7.69
N ARG A 64 -1.08 1.93 6.56
CA ARG A 64 -2.42 2.11 6.05
C ARG A 64 -3.42 1.39 6.98
N HIS A 65 -4.68 1.85 7.07
CA HIS A 65 -5.76 1.09 7.72
C HIS A 65 -5.92 -0.31 7.11
N GLY A 66 -6.46 -1.24 7.85
CA GLY A 66 -6.73 -2.61 7.40
C GLY A 66 -7.85 -2.73 6.38
N SER A 67 -8.18 -3.95 6.02
CA SER A 67 -9.31 -4.31 5.15
C SER A 67 -10.60 -3.62 5.61
N ARG A 68 -11.39 -3.11 4.67
CA ARG A 68 -12.59 -2.28 4.92
C ARG A 68 -13.71 -2.57 3.94
N TYR A 69 -14.91 -2.18 4.32
CA TYR A 69 -16.05 -2.06 3.40
C TYR A 69 -15.84 -0.91 2.40
N ASP A 70 -16.60 -0.91 1.30
CA ASP A 70 -16.57 0.20 0.34
C ASP A 70 -16.83 1.54 1.02
N ILE A 71 -16.10 2.57 0.59
CA ILE A 71 -16.38 3.95 1.02
C ILE A 71 -17.62 4.47 0.30
N ASP A 72 -17.71 4.17 -1.00
CA ASP A 72 -18.79 4.60 -1.88
C ASP A 72 -19.41 3.39 -2.60
N SER A 73 -20.68 3.15 -2.35
CA SER A 73 -21.45 2.05 -2.94
C SER A 73 -22.09 2.41 -4.29
N THR A 74 -21.79 3.57 -4.89
CA THR A 74 -22.43 4.06 -6.12
C THR A 74 -22.34 3.04 -7.26
N TYR A 75 -21.15 2.54 -7.57
CA TYR A 75 -21.00 1.54 -8.63
C TYR A 75 -21.80 0.28 -8.35
N ARG A 76 -21.85 -0.20 -7.11
CA ARG A 76 -22.64 -1.38 -6.74
C ARG A 76 -24.13 -1.14 -6.95
N HIS A 77 -24.63 0.00 -6.54
CA HIS A 77 -26.05 0.38 -6.75
C HIS A 77 -26.39 0.52 -8.23
N GLU A 78 -25.52 1.14 -9.03
CA GLU A 78 -25.72 1.25 -10.47
C GLU A 78 -25.76 -0.12 -11.15
N VAL A 79 -24.80 -0.99 -10.87
CA VAL A 79 -24.72 -2.34 -11.45
C VAL A 79 -25.91 -3.18 -11.04
N VAL A 80 -26.30 -3.18 -9.76
CA VAL A 80 -27.49 -3.88 -9.28
C VAL A 80 -28.75 -3.40 -10.01
N LYS A 81 -28.94 -2.08 -10.13
CA LYS A 81 -30.09 -1.50 -10.84
C LYS A 81 -30.16 -1.92 -12.29
N GLU A 82 -29.01 -1.95 -12.98
CA GLU A 82 -28.93 -2.33 -14.39
C GLU A 82 -29.19 -3.83 -14.58
N LEU A 83 -28.59 -4.69 -13.76
CA LEU A 83 -28.84 -6.13 -13.79
C LEU A 83 -30.28 -6.48 -13.40
N GLU A 84 -30.88 -5.78 -12.44
CA GLU A 84 -32.29 -5.95 -12.08
C GLU A 84 -33.22 -5.67 -13.28
N ALA A 85 -32.93 -4.60 -14.04
CA ALA A 85 -33.70 -4.27 -15.24
C ALA A 85 -33.57 -5.36 -16.32
N LEU A 86 -32.35 -5.90 -16.53
CA LEU A 86 -32.10 -6.99 -17.48
C LEU A 86 -32.71 -8.31 -17.02
N HIS A 87 -32.68 -8.60 -15.72
CA HIS A 87 -33.36 -9.74 -15.10
C HIS A 87 -34.87 -9.70 -15.39
N ARG A 88 -35.53 -8.58 -15.07
CA ARG A 88 -36.99 -8.43 -15.33
C ARG A 88 -37.36 -8.59 -16.82
N GLN A 89 -36.44 -8.28 -17.73
CA GLN A 89 -36.62 -8.47 -19.18
C GLN A 89 -36.27 -9.89 -19.65
N GLY A 90 -35.80 -10.77 -18.75
CA GLY A 90 -35.39 -12.13 -19.08
C GLY A 90 -34.14 -12.21 -19.97
N LYS A 91 -33.30 -11.18 -19.97
CA LYS A 91 -32.11 -11.04 -20.84
C LYS A 91 -30.82 -11.67 -20.26
N LEU A 92 -30.83 -12.07 -19.00
CA LEU A 92 -29.69 -12.70 -18.35
C LEU A 92 -29.60 -14.19 -18.69
N THR A 93 -28.37 -14.70 -18.86
CA THR A 93 -28.09 -16.14 -18.87
C THR A 93 -28.27 -16.71 -17.47
N GLU A 94 -28.14 -18.03 -17.28
CA GLU A 94 -28.07 -18.62 -15.95
C GLU A 94 -26.92 -18.06 -15.12
N LYS A 95 -25.72 -17.87 -15.73
CA LYS A 95 -24.56 -17.23 -15.08
C LYS A 95 -24.83 -15.74 -14.76
N GLY A 96 -25.58 -15.04 -15.61
CA GLY A 96 -26.03 -13.67 -15.34
C GLY A 96 -27.00 -13.55 -14.17
N GLU A 97 -27.93 -14.49 -14.04
CA GLU A 97 -28.85 -14.59 -12.89
C GLU A 97 -28.06 -14.88 -11.59
N GLN A 98 -27.07 -15.76 -11.66
CA GLN A 98 -26.18 -16.04 -10.53
C GLN A 98 -25.40 -14.79 -10.13
N LEU A 99 -24.83 -14.06 -11.09
CA LEU A 99 -24.13 -12.79 -10.82
C LEU A 99 -25.03 -11.78 -10.10
N PHE A 100 -26.27 -11.61 -10.58
CA PHE A 100 -27.23 -10.72 -9.94
C PHE A 100 -27.55 -11.17 -8.50
N SER A 101 -27.77 -12.47 -8.28
CA SER A 101 -27.97 -13.04 -6.94
C SER A 101 -26.77 -12.79 -6.02
N ASP A 102 -25.56 -12.98 -6.52
CA ASP A 102 -24.33 -12.80 -5.73
C ASP A 102 -24.06 -11.33 -5.38
N LEU A 103 -24.38 -10.41 -6.28
CA LEU A 103 -24.35 -8.99 -5.97
C LEU A 103 -25.38 -8.58 -4.91
N MET A 104 -26.56 -9.18 -4.93
CA MET A 104 -27.57 -8.95 -3.89
C MET A 104 -27.12 -9.49 -2.53
N LYS A 105 -26.42 -10.65 -2.48
CA LYS A 105 -25.79 -11.15 -1.24
C LYS A 105 -24.71 -10.20 -0.75
N MET A 106 -23.81 -9.75 -1.63
CA MET A 106 -22.78 -8.79 -1.27
C MET A 106 -23.37 -7.47 -0.74
N ARG A 107 -24.43 -7.00 -1.39
CA ARG A 107 -25.17 -5.82 -0.94
C ARG A 107 -25.69 -6.01 0.49
N ALA A 108 -26.33 -7.14 0.78
CA ALA A 108 -26.86 -7.45 2.12
C ALA A 108 -25.76 -7.50 3.18
N LEU A 109 -24.53 -7.94 2.83
CA LEU A 109 -23.38 -7.96 3.74
C LEU A 109 -22.76 -6.59 3.98
N THR A 110 -22.90 -5.66 3.04
CA THR A 110 -22.08 -4.43 3.00
C THR A 110 -22.86 -3.15 3.22
N ASP A 111 -24.18 -3.12 2.89
CA ASP A 111 -24.99 -1.91 3.05
C ASP A 111 -25.09 -1.50 4.53
N GLY A 112 -24.87 -0.21 4.77
CA GLY A 112 -24.83 0.36 6.12
C GLY A 112 -23.45 0.37 6.80
N ASN A 113 -22.45 -0.31 6.20
CA ASN A 113 -21.08 -0.39 6.74
C ASN A 113 -20.06 0.42 5.93
N ASN A 114 -20.51 1.38 5.15
CA ASN A 114 -19.63 2.13 4.22
C ASN A 114 -18.42 2.72 4.93
N GLY A 115 -17.23 2.32 4.45
CA GLY A 115 -15.94 2.81 4.93
C GLY A 115 -15.48 2.29 6.30
N GLU A 116 -16.28 1.43 6.95
CA GLU A 116 -15.92 0.80 8.23
C GLU A 116 -14.81 -0.25 8.05
N LEU A 117 -14.04 -0.48 9.10
CA LEU A 117 -13.06 -1.57 9.15
C LEU A 117 -13.79 -2.92 9.17
N THR A 118 -13.27 -3.92 8.45
CA THR A 118 -13.77 -5.29 8.55
C THR A 118 -13.07 -6.07 9.67
N SER A 119 -13.61 -7.23 10.05
CA SER A 119 -12.95 -8.14 10.99
C SER A 119 -11.56 -8.53 10.50
N LEU A 120 -11.40 -8.78 9.18
CA LEU A 120 -10.12 -9.06 8.56
C LEU A 120 -9.13 -7.90 8.76
N GLY A 121 -9.59 -6.65 8.59
CA GLY A 121 -8.74 -5.47 8.81
C GLY A 121 -8.21 -5.35 10.23
N GLY A 122 -9.02 -5.73 11.22
CA GLY A 122 -8.57 -5.84 12.61
C GLY A 122 -7.53 -6.95 12.80
N LEU A 123 -7.74 -8.13 12.19
CA LEU A 123 -6.80 -9.24 12.26
C LEU A 123 -5.46 -8.94 11.57
N GLU A 124 -5.45 -8.22 10.45
CA GLU A 124 -4.23 -7.77 9.77
C GLU A 124 -3.33 -6.97 10.72
N HIS A 125 -3.89 -5.98 11.41
CA HIS A 125 -3.12 -5.15 12.36
C HIS A 125 -2.68 -5.92 13.60
N ARG A 126 -3.53 -6.80 14.13
CA ARG A 126 -3.13 -7.69 15.24
C ARG A 126 -1.96 -8.59 14.85
N GLY A 127 -1.97 -9.12 13.63
CA GLY A 127 -0.90 -9.97 13.11
C GLY A 127 0.42 -9.21 12.94
N ILE A 128 0.40 -7.98 12.39
CA ILE A 128 1.61 -7.15 12.26
C ILE A 128 2.18 -6.80 13.64
N ALA A 129 1.32 -6.42 14.59
CA ALA A 129 1.75 -6.11 15.97
C ALA A 129 2.37 -7.32 16.68
N ALA A 130 1.75 -8.50 16.53
CA ALA A 130 2.27 -9.74 17.12
C ALA A 130 3.67 -10.06 16.58
N ARG A 131 3.86 -10.03 15.25
CA ARG A 131 5.18 -10.27 14.65
C ARG A 131 6.20 -9.21 15.03
N MET A 132 5.80 -7.93 15.14
CA MET A 132 6.67 -6.87 15.63
C MET A 132 7.14 -7.16 17.06
N TYR A 133 6.26 -7.60 17.95
CA TYR A 133 6.63 -7.98 19.31
C TYR A 133 7.55 -9.22 19.33
N GLU A 134 7.21 -10.25 18.56
CA GLU A 134 7.98 -11.51 18.49
C GLU A 134 9.40 -11.30 17.96
N HIS A 135 9.57 -10.40 16.98
CA HIS A 135 10.86 -10.14 16.37
C HIS A 135 11.73 -9.14 17.15
N TYR A 136 11.10 -8.23 17.92
CA TYR A 136 11.77 -7.11 18.60
C TYR A 136 11.32 -6.96 20.06
N PRO A 137 11.29 -8.04 20.85
CA PRO A 137 10.73 -8.02 22.20
C PRO A 137 11.45 -7.05 23.14
N GLU A 138 12.74 -6.75 22.88
CA GLU A 138 13.56 -5.85 23.69
C GLU A 138 13.03 -4.42 23.73
N LEU A 139 12.24 -3.99 22.75
CA LEU A 139 11.63 -2.67 22.72
C LEU A 139 10.35 -2.56 23.56
N PHE A 140 9.78 -3.70 23.91
CA PHE A 140 8.45 -3.76 24.55
C PHE A 140 8.51 -4.30 25.98
N ILE A 141 9.65 -4.12 26.68
CA ILE A 141 9.86 -4.60 28.06
C ILE A 141 9.32 -3.59 29.08
N GLY A 142 8.57 -4.06 30.08
CA GLY A 142 8.05 -3.25 31.19
C GLY A 142 7.21 -2.08 30.70
N LYS A 143 7.40 -0.90 31.29
CA LYS A 143 6.67 0.33 30.96
C LYS A 143 7.24 1.09 29.76
N ALA A 144 7.54 0.37 28.67
CA ALA A 144 8.04 1.00 27.45
C ALA A 144 7.04 2.04 26.92
N GLU A 145 7.55 3.24 26.56
CA GLU A 145 6.74 4.31 26.00
C GLU A 145 6.55 4.10 24.50
N ILE A 146 5.30 4.10 24.04
CA ILE A 146 4.92 3.97 22.63
C ILE A 146 4.12 5.20 22.22
N GLN A 147 4.64 5.99 21.29
CA GLN A 147 3.88 7.11 20.72
C GLN A 147 3.01 6.62 19.58
N THR A 148 1.74 7.07 19.50
CA THR A 148 0.84 6.69 18.40
C THR A 148 0.16 7.89 17.80
N TYR A 149 -0.03 7.85 16.46
CA TYR A 149 -0.74 8.88 15.70
C TYR A 149 -1.74 8.22 14.74
N THR A 150 -2.93 8.82 14.58
CA THR A 150 -3.92 8.40 13.57
C THR A 150 -4.52 9.62 12.89
N THR A 151 -5.08 9.43 11.68
CA THR A 151 -6.08 10.36 11.15
C THR A 151 -7.37 10.25 11.99
N MET A 152 -8.27 11.24 11.87
CA MET A 152 -9.57 11.26 12.59
C MET A 152 -10.59 10.28 12.03
N VAL A 153 -10.24 9.50 10.99
CA VAL A 153 -11.15 8.56 10.33
C VAL A 153 -11.30 7.29 11.18
N LYS A 154 -12.54 6.89 11.47
CA LYS A 154 -12.89 5.79 12.39
C LYS A 154 -12.12 4.50 12.12
N ARG A 155 -12.08 4.00 10.87
CA ARG A 155 -11.35 2.77 10.52
C ARG A 155 -9.83 2.85 10.80
N VAL A 156 -9.24 4.05 10.73
CA VAL A 156 -7.81 4.25 11.05
C VAL A 156 -7.58 4.18 12.54
N ILE A 157 -8.48 4.80 13.34
CA ILE A 157 -8.46 4.72 14.80
C ILE A 157 -8.64 3.27 15.26
N GLU A 158 -9.58 2.53 14.65
CA GLU A 158 -9.81 1.11 14.93
C GLU A 158 -8.60 0.26 14.56
N SER A 159 -7.95 0.51 13.43
CA SER A 159 -6.70 -0.16 13.02
C SER A 159 -5.59 0.01 14.08
N ARG A 160 -5.36 1.26 14.54
CA ARG A 160 -4.46 1.52 15.67
C ARG A 160 -4.86 0.74 16.93
N ASN A 161 -6.14 0.77 17.28
CA ASN A 161 -6.62 0.11 18.51
C ASN A 161 -6.38 -1.40 18.45
N HIS A 162 -6.65 -2.06 17.31
CA HIS A 162 -6.35 -3.48 17.12
C HIS A 162 -4.85 -3.78 17.24
N PHE A 163 -4.00 -2.90 16.71
CA PHE A 163 -2.56 -3.03 16.84
C PHE A 163 -2.11 -2.92 18.29
N MET A 164 -2.59 -1.90 18.99
CA MET A 164 -2.29 -1.66 20.42
C MET A 164 -2.78 -2.80 21.31
N ASP A 165 -4.02 -3.27 21.10
CA ASP A 165 -4.58 -4.40 21.85
C ASP A 165 -3.71 -5.65 21.72
N ALA A 166 -3.18 -5.92 20.52
CA ALA A 166 -2.29 -7.06 20.32
C ALA A 166 -0.97 -6.90 21.10
N LEU A 167 -0.35 -5.72 21.11
CA LEU A 167 0.84 -5.46 21.93
C LEU A 167 0.54 -5.57 23.43
N LEU A 168 -0.60 -5.05 23.89
CA LEU A 168 -1.04 -5.13 25.30
C LEU A 168 -1.32 -6.56 25.76
N ASN A 169 -1.73 -7.46 24.84
CA ASN A 169 -1.87 -8.88 25.17
C ASN A 169 -0.52 -9.56 25.51
N PHE A 170 0.57 -9.07 24.91
CA PHE A 170 1.92 -9.56 25.24
C PHE A 170 2.49 -8.86 26.48
N ASN A 171 2.32 -7.55 26.58
CA ASN A 171 2.77 -6.76 27.72
C ASN A 171 1.75 -5.71 28.13
N PRO A 172 0.94 -5.93 29.19
CA PRO A 172 -0.07 -4.98 29.67
C PRO A 172 0.50 -3.72 30.34
N GLU A 173 1.81 -3.66 30.60
CA GLU A 173 2.45 -2.50 31.23
C GLU A 173 2.87 -1.41 30.23
N LEU A 174 2.72 -1.65 28.90
CA LEU A 174 3.10 -0.69 27.88
C LEU A 174 2.37 0.64 28.05
N CYS A 175 3.12 1.73 27.90
CA CYS A 175 2.61 3.10 28.08
C CYS A 175 2.38 3.75 26.71
N PHE A 176 1.14 3.75 26.23
CA PHE A 176 0.75 4.39 24.98
C PHE A 176 0.44 5.87 25.17
N LYS A 177 1.06 6.71 24.35
CA LYS A 177 0.69 8.12 24.16
C LYS A 177 -0.09 8.25 22.85
N LEU A 178 -1.36 8.67 22.99
CA LEU A 178 -2.29 8.75 21.85
C LEU A 178 -2.35 10.18 21.35
N ASP A 179 -2.18 10.36 20.04
CA ASP A 179 -2.32 11.64 19.37
C ASP A 179 -2.95 11.45 18.00
N TYR A 180 -3.29 12.56 17.37
CA TYR A 180 -3.84 12.59 16.03
C TYR A 180 -2.86 13.30 15.09
N LEU A 181 -2.77 12.78 13.88
CA LEU A 181 -2.12 13.51 12.81
C LEU A 181 -2.92 14.79 12.58
N LYS A 182 -2.27 15.92 12.61
CA LYS A 182 -2.94 17.21 12.39
C LYS A 182 -3.62 17.15 11.01
N GLU A 183 -4.90 17.45 10.97
CA GLU A 183 -5.78 17.29 9.80
C GLU A 183 -5.22 17.90 8.52
N ASN A 184 -4.40 18.93 8.64
CA ASN A 184 -3.80 19.67 7.54
C ASN A 184 -2.41 19.20 7.13
N SER A 185 -1.74 18.34 7.93
CA SER A 185 -0.34 17.97 7.64
C SER A 185 -0.20 16.87 6.58
N TRP A 186 -1.28 16.12 6.27
CA TRP A 186 -1.19 14.91 5.44
C TRP A 186 -2.20 14.84 4.32
N ASN A 187 -3.38 15.44 4.47
CA ASN A 187 -4.50 15.31 3.53
C ASN A 187 -4.73 16.51 2.64
N ARG A 188 -4.12 17.65 2.90
CA ARG A 188 -4.33 18.87 2.09
C ARG A 188 -3.03 19.60 1.85
N GLN A 189 -2.72 19.83 0.61
CA GLN A 189 -2.38 21.08 -0.05
C GLN A 189 -1.35 22.02 0.66
N GLU A 190 -0.90 21.72 1.88
CA GLU A 190 0.20 22.44 2.53
C GLU A 190 1.53 21.90 2.06
N VAL A 191 2.03 22.49 1.00
CA VAL A 191 3.40 22.30 0.58
C VAL A 191 4.16 23.56 0.84
N GLN A 192 5.22 23.47 1.63
CA GLN A 192 6.07 24.60 1.97
C GLN A 192 5.31 25.76 2.65
N GLY A 193 4.26 25.46 3.46
CA GLY A 193 3.48 26.48 4.16
C GLY A 193 2.52 27.27 3.27
N ARG A 194 2.14 26.70 2.11
CA ARG A 194 1.18 27.28 1.19
C ARG A 194 -0.01 26.34 0.98
N ASP A 195 -1.23 26.87 1.09
CA ASP A 195 -2.44 26.23 0.65
C ASP A 195 -2.55 26.29 -0.87
N TYR A 196 -2.95 25.17 -1.51
CA TYR A 196 -3.27 25.11 -2.94
C TYR A 196 -4.78 25.14 -3.14
N THR A 197 -5.26 25.92 -4.12
CA THR A 197 -6.64 25.78 -4.60
C THR A 197 -6.82 24.42 -5.29
N PRO A 198 -8.07 23.93 -5.47
CA PRO A 198 -8.32 22.72 -6.25
C PRO A 198 -7.74 22.78 -7.67
N GLU A 199 -7.77 23.96 -8.31
CA GLU A 199 -7.25 24.19 -9.65
C GLU A 199 -5.72 24.16 -9.67
N GLU A 200 -5.05 24.83 -8.71
CA GLU A 200 -3.60 24.77 -8.56
C GLU A 200 -3.16 23.34 -8.27
N TRP A 201 -3.88 22.63 -7.39
CA TRP A 201 -3.60 21.22 -7.09
C TRP A 201 -3.74 20.33 -8.32
N ALA A 202 -4.79 20.56 -9.13
CA ALA A 202 -4.98 19.86 -10.40
C ALA A 202 -3.83 20.13 -11.39
N ALA A 203 -3.32 21.35 -11.41
CA ALA A 203 -2.22 21.76 -12.30
C ALA A 203 -0.84 21.17 -11.92
N LEU A 204 -0.69 20.64 -10.69
CA LEU A 204 0.58 20.02 -10.24
C LEU A 204 0.87 18.66 -10.90
N SER A 205 -0.04 18.09 -11.65
CA SER A 205 0.18 16.82 -12.33
C SER A 205 -0.16 16.90 -13.80
N ASN A 206 0.62 16.23 -14.64
CA ASN A 206 0.32 16.03 -16.04
C ASN A 206 -0.48 14.75 -16.26
N ASP A 207 -1.75 14.75 -15.83
CA ASP A 207 -2.63 13.58 -15.97
C ASP A 207 -2.96 13.23 -17.43
N LYS A 208 -2.69 14.12 -18.38
CA LYS A 208 -3.06 13.92 -19.79
C LYS A 208 -2.38 12.70 -20.42
N ALA A 209 -1.09 12.51 -20.15
CA ALA A 209 -0.33 11.37 -20.67
C ALA A 209 -0.89 10.04 -20.12
N CYS A 210 -1.14 9.96 -18.82
CA CYS A 210 -1.74 8.79 -18.18
C CYS A 210 -3.12 8.49 -18.75
N ARG A 211 -4.00 9.49 -18.84
CA ARG A 211 -5.36 9.34 -19.40
C ARG A 211 -5.33 8.84 -20.82
N LYS A 212 -4.48 9.42 -21.67
CA LYS A 212 -4.34 9.01 -23.07
C LYS A 212 -3.97 7.51 -23.18
N ILE A 213 -2.95 7.08 -22.45
CA ILE A 213 -2.52 5.67 -22.47
C ILE A 213 -3.65 4.75 -21.98
N MET A 214 -4.34 5.15 -20.90
CA MET A 214 -5.46 4.37 -20.35
C MET A 214 -6.63 4.27 -21.34
N GLU A 215 -6.96 5.34 -22.05
CA GLU A 215 -8.05 5.35 -23.02
C GLU A 215 -7.70 4.54 -24.28
N GLU A 216 -6.49 4.70 -24.82
CA GLU A 216 -6.00 3.94 -25.98
C GLU A 216 -5.95 2.44 -25.71
N ARG A 217 -5.54 2.03 -24.49
CA ARG A 217 -5.52 0.63 -24.11
C ARG A 217 -6.94 0.11 -23.88
N TRP A 218 -7.76 0.86 -23.14
CA TRP A 218 -9.15 0.47 -22.86
C TRP A 218 -9.98 0.33 -24.13
N ALA A 219 -9.76 1.15 -25.15
CA ALA A 219 -10.44 1.01 -26.45
C ALA A 219 -10.23 -0.38 -27.08
N LYS A 220 -9.07 -1.02 -26.85
CA LYS A 220 -8.70 -2.34 -27.40
C LYS A 220 -9.15 -3.51 -26.54
N VAL A 221 -9.59 -3.27 -25.31
CA VAL A 221 -10.05 -4.35 -24.41
C VAL A 221 -11.26 -5.03 -24.99
N ASP A 222 -11.19 -6.35 -25.13
CA ASP A 222 -12.32 -7.20 -25.52
C ASP A 222 -13.11 -7.63 -24.28
N ALA A 223 -14.36 -7.26 -24.18
CA ALA A 223 -15.30 -7.63 -23.11
C ALA A 223 -16.25 -8.76 -23.54
N SER A 224 -15.94 -9.49 -24.61
CA SER A 224 -16.82 -10.48 -25.22
C SER A 224 -17.08 -11.68 -24.31
N HIS A 225 -16.07 -12.11 -23.51
CA HIS A 225 -16.26 -13.21 -22.57
C HIS A 225 -17.29 -12.84 -21.48
N PHE A 226 -17.12 -11.69 -20.84
CA PHE A 226 -18.09 -11.19 -19.86
C PHE A 226 -19.47 -11.04 -20.48
N ALA A 227 -19.58 -10.35 -21.61
CA ALA A 227 -20.84 -10.10 -22.27
C ALA A 227 -21.58 -11.38 -22.65
N ASN A 228 -20.89 -12.35 -23.29
CA ASN A 228 -21.48 -13.63 -23.69
C ASN A 228 -21.81 -14.54 -22.49
N SER A 229 -21.08 -14.42 -21.39
CA SER A 229 -21.35 -15.18 -20.17
C SER A 229 -22.61 -14.69 -19.45
N ILE A 230 -22.86 -13.37 -19.47
CA ILE A 230 -23.89 -12.75 -18.63
C ILE A 230 -25.18 -12.50 -19.39
N PHE A 231 -25.13 -12.20 -20.69
CA PHE A 231 -26.31 -11.81 -21.48
C PHE A 231 -26.67 -12.83 -22.55
N LYS A 232 -27.96 -13.17 -22.66
CA LYS A 232 -28.48 -14.08 -23.70
C LYS A 232 -28.23 -13.58 -25.11
N ASN A 233 -28.35 -12.26 -25.30
CA ASN A 233 -28.02 -11.58 -26.55
C ASN A 233 -27.16 -10.33 -26.25
N PRO A 234 -25.80 -10.42 -26.24
CA PRO A 234 -24.92 -9.31 -25.95
C PRO A 234 -25.10 -8.09 -26.87
N LYS A 235 -25.58 -8.30 -28.09
CA LYS A 235 -25.82 -7.20 -29.04
C LYS A 235 -26.94 -6.25 -28.58
N GLU A 236 -27.82 -6.73 -27.71
CA GLU A 236 -28.89 -5.91 -27.12
C GLU A 236 -28.43 -5.17 -25.85
N VAL A 237 -27.17 -5.36 -25.42
CA VAL A 237 -26.56 -4.72 -24.25
C VAL A 237 -25.28 -4.01 -24.68
N PRO A 238 -25.36 -2.92 -25.48
CA PRO A 238 -24.19 -2.27 -26.05
C PRO A 238 -23.24 -1.68 -24.97
N GLN A 239 -23.75 -1.44 -23.75
CA GLN A 239 -22.96 -0.95 -22.61
C GLN A 239 -22.30 -2.09 -21.81
N ALA A 240 -22.28 -3.35 -22.30
CA ALA A 240 -21.72 -4.51 -21.55
C ALA A 240 -20.29 -4.28 -21.06
N LYS A 241 -19.43 -3.63 -21.86
CA LYS A 241 -18.05 -3.29 -21.47
C LYS A 241 -18.00 -2.26 -20.33
N GLU A 242 -18.87 -1.28 -20.35
CA GLU A 242 -18.98 -0.30 -19.26
C GLU A 242 -19.55 -0.95 -17.99
N LEU A 243 -20.53 -1.85 -18.14
CA LEU A 243 -21.07 -2.61 -17.03
C LEU A 243 -20.01 -3.53 -16.39
N MET A 244 -19.17 -4.18 -17.22
CA MET A 244 -18.02 -4.97 -16.74
C MET A 244 -17.07 -4.11 -15.89
N TYR A 245 -16.76 -2.91 -16.35
CA TYR A 245 -15.92 -1.96 -15.61
C TYR A 245 -16.55 -1.55 -14.27
N LYS A 246 -17.80 -1.15 -14.26
CA LYS A 246 -18.52 -0.79 -13.04
C LYS A 246 -18.65 -1.96 -12.08
N PHE A 247 -18.90 -3.16 -12.62
CA PHE A 247 -18.96 -4.40 -11.83
C PHE A 247 -17.64 -4.68 -11.12
N TYR A 248 -16.51 -4.56 -11.81
CA TYR A 248 -15.18 -4.72 -11.17
C TYR A 248 -15.00 -3.79 -9.97
N PHE A 249 -15.35 -2.51 -10.09
CA PHE A 249 -15.27 -1.58 -8.96
C PHE A 249 -16.28 -1.89 -7.85
N ALA A 250 -17.47 -2.37 -8.20
CA ALA A 250 -18.51 -2.76 -7.24
C ALA A 250 -18.08 -3.93 -6.32
N ILE A 251 -17.15 -4.77 -6.80
CA ILE A 251 -16.71 -5.97 -6.08
C ILE A 251 -15.29 -5.87 -5.50
N LYS A 252 -14.59 -4.77 -5.73
CA LYS A 252 -13.16 -4.60 -5.37
C LYS A 252 -12.85 -4.90 -3.90
N THR A 253 -13.81 -4.66 -3.00
CA THR A 253 -13.66 -4.92 -1.57
C THR A 253 -14.13 -6.32 -1.13
N SER A 254 -14.56 -7.17 -2.05
CA SER A 254 -15.05 -8.53 -1.70
C SER A 254 -13.98 -9.36 -0.97
N ALA A 255 -12.70 -9.25 -1.36
CA ALA A 255 -11.60 -9.92 -0.67
C ALA A 255 -11.39 -9.45 0.77
N CYS A 256 -11.87 -8.25 1.12
CA CYS A 256 -11.79 -7.69 2.47
C CYS A 256 -12.82 -8.27 3.44
N LEU A 257 -13.76 -9.11 2.97
CA LEU A 257 -14.87 -9.64 3.75
C LEU A 257 -14.62 -11.04 4.34
N ASP A 258 -13.34 -11.44 4.43
CA ASP A 258 -12.89 -12.69 5.07
C ASP A 258 -13.65 -13.95 4.61
N GLY A 259 -13.81 -14.10 3.28
CA GLY A 259 -14.50 -15.24 2.67
C GLY A 259 -16.03 -15.19 2.77
N ALA A 260 -16.62 -14.15 3.39
CA ALA A 260 -18.08 -14.01 3.45
C ALA A 260 -18.71 -13.60 2.11
N ALA A 261 -17.93 -12.91 1.24
CA ALA A 261 -18.40 -12.52 -0.09
C ALA A 261 -18.41 -13.71 -1.06
N PRO A 262 -19.34 -13.71 -2.04
CA PRO A 262 -19.26 -14.62 -3.18
C PRO A 262 -17.94 -14.46 -3.97
N ASP A 263 -17.54 -15.52 -4.67
CA ASP A 263 -16.43 -15.42 -5.64
C ASP A 263 -16.91 -14.72 -6.92
N PHE A 264 -16.36 -13.52 -7.14
CA PHE A 264 -16.68 -12.70 -8.32
C PHE A 264 -15.63 -12.81 -9.44
N ILE A 265 -14.47 -13.37 -9.18
CA ILE A 265 -13.38 -13.45 -10.17
C ILE A 265 -13.79 -14.34 -11.34
N GLY A 266 -14.51 -15.44 -11.08
CA GLY A 266 -14.98 -16.37 -12.07
C GLY A 266 -15.96 -15.81 -13.12
N TYR A 267 -16.40 -14.56 -13.00
CA TYR A 267 -17.25 -13.88 -14.00
C TYR A 267 -16.44 -13.25 -15.13
N PHE A 268 -15.14 -13.07 -14.96
CA PHE A 268 -14.24 -12.53 -15.99
C PHE A 268 -13.42 -13.64 -16.65
N SER A 269 -12.98 -13.42 -17.90
CA SER A 269 -11.77 -14.08 -18.36
C SER A 269 -10.57 -13.51 -17.64
N PHE A 270 -9.45 -14.24 -17.67
CA PHE A 270 -8.22 -13.72 -17.04
C PHE A 270 -7.74 -12.44 -17.70
N ASP A 271 -7.82 -12.33 -19.02
CA ASP A 271 -7.40 -11.15 -19.77
C ASP A 271 -8.28 -9.93 -19.43
N GLU A 272 -9.61 -10.11 -19.34
CA GLU A 272 -10.52 -9.06 -18.87
C GLU A 272 -10.16 -8.58 -17.45
N LEU A 273 -9.91 -9.52 -16.53
CA LEU A 273 -9.54 -9.21 -15.15
C LEU A 273 -8.21 -8.46 -15.07
N TYR A 274 -7.21 -8.87 -15.84
CA TYR A 274 -5.91 -8.21 -15.91
C TYR A 274 -6.03 -6.78 -16.44
N GLU A 275 -6.79 -6.55 -17.51
CA GLU A 275 -7.01 -5.23 -18.10
C GLU A 275 -7.77 -4.29 -17.15
N LEU A 276 -8.71 -4.80 -16.38
CA LEU A 276 -9.43 -4.06 -15.35
C LEU A 276 -8.49 -3.64 -14.21
N TRP A 277 -7.66 -4.56 -13.72
CA TRP A 277 -6.63 -4.24 -12.75
C TRP A 277 -5.62 -3.23 -13.30
N TRP A 278 -5.10 -3.45 -14.51
CA TRP A 278 -4.13 -2.56 -15.13
C TRP A 278 -4.65 -1.13 -15.16
N ARG A 279 -5.89 -0.94 -15.63
CA ARG A 279 -6.55 0.37 -15.67
C ARG A 279 -6.72 0.97 -14.27
N SER A 280 -7.11 0.17 -13.30
CA SER A 280 -7.26 0.60 -11.91
C SER A 280 -5.93 1.03 -11.29
N ASN A 281 -4.88 0.22 -11.47
CA ASN A 281 -3.53 0.51 -10.99
C ASN A 281 -2.98 1.81 -11.59
N MET A 282 -3.10 1.99 -12.91
CA MET A 282 -2.69 3.22 -13.60
C MET A 282 -3.45 4.45 -13.10
N SER A 283 -4.77 4.35 -12.94
CA SER A 283 -5.60 5.44 -12.43
C SER A 283 -5.20 5.82 -11.00
N TRP A 284 -4.92 4.83 -10.16
CA TRP A 284 -4.50 5.05 -8.79
C TRP A 284 -3.09 5.66 -8.74
N PHE A 285 -2.15 5.12 -9.50
CA PHE A 285 -0.76 5.61 -9.60
C PHE A 285 -0.69 7.05 -10.10
N MET A 286 -1.52 7.44 -11.06
CA MET A 286 -1.60 8.80 -11.59
C MET A 286 -1.77 9.87 -10.50
N HIS A 287 -2.47 9.52 -9.42
CA HIS A 287 -2.75 10.45 -8.31
C HIS A 287 -1.76 10.35 -7.14
N HIS A 288 -1.02 9.25 -7.03
CA HIS A 288 -0.23 8.94 -5.84
C HIS A 288 1.23 8.54 -6.13
N GLY A 289 1.59 8.33 -7.40
CA GLY A 289 2.92 7.90 -7.80
C GLY A 289 3.75 8.99 -8.50
N ILE A 290 4.99 8.65 -8.82
CA ILE A 290 5.95 9.53 -9.50
C ILE A 290 6.42 8.88 -10.80
N THR A 291 6.28 9.60 -11.93
CA THR A 291 6.99 9.31 -13.17
C THR A 291 7.48 10.61 -13.80
N MET A 292 8.41 10.50 -14.75
CA MET A 292 8.85 11.67 -15.55
C MET A 292 7.68 12.28 -16.33
N ASP A 293 6.74 11.45 -16.79
CA ASP A 293 5.61 11.88 -17.62
C ASP A 293 4.52 12.61 -16.82
N ASN A 294 4.24 12.20 -15.56
CA ASN A 294 3.21 12.83 -14.72
C ASN A 294 3.74 13.92 -13.79
N GLY A 295 5.07 14.11 -13.77
CA GLY A 295 5.75 15.11 -12.94
C GLY A 295 5.75 14.80 -11.45
N GLY A 296 4.96 13.84 -10.96
CA GLY A 296 4.98 13.30 -9.59
C GLY A 296 4.87 14.30 -8.44
N VAL A 297 4.67 15.59 -8.71
CA VAL A 297 4.73 16.67 -7.71
C VAL A 297 3.74 16.44 -6.57
N ARG A 298 2.55 15.92 -6.86
CA ARG A 298 1.55 15.63 -5.81
C ARG A 298 2.04 14.59 -4.80
N ALA A 299 2.74 13.55 -5.26
CA ALA A 299 3.28 12.53 -4.37
C ALA A 299 4.43 13.10 -3.53
N LEU A 300 5.33 13.88 -4.13
CA LEU A 300 6.42 14.55 -3.40
C LEU A 300 5.90 15.46 -2.32
N VAL A 301 4.91 16.26 -2.65
CA VAL A 301 4.23 17.21 -1.79
C VAL A 301 3.61 16.54 -0.57
N LYS A 302 2.96 15.39 -0.75
CA LYS A 302 2.36 14.63 0.35
C LYS A 302 3.39 13.85 1.17
N GLY A 303 4.41 13.29 0.52
CA GLY A 303 5.40 12.44 1.19
C GLY A 303 6.38 13.22 2.07
N LYS A 304 6.74 14.45 1.68
CA LYS A 304 7.73 15.27 2.37
C LYS A 304 7.38 15.52 3.86
N PRO A 305 6.21 16.06 4.22
CA PRO A 305 5.91 16.37 5.62
C PRO A 305 5.92 15.13 6.52
N MET A 306 5.49 13.95 6.01
CA MET A 306 5.54 12.70 6.76
C MET A 306 6.99 12.26 7.00
N THR A 307 7.82 12.34 5.98
CA THR A 307 9.24 12.01 6.11
C THR A 307 9.93 12.95 7.11
N GLU A 308 9.65 14.25 7.05
CA GLU A 308 10.18 15.23 8.02
C GLU A 308 9.75 14.94 9.45
N ALA A 309 8.47 14.52 9.68
CA ALA A 309 8.02 14.14 11.01
C ALA A 309 8.68 12.83 11.49
N ILE A 310 8.88 11.85 10.61
CA ILE A 310 9.61 10.61 10.94
C ILE A 310 11.05 10.94 11.32
N ILE A 311 11.73 11.80 10.55
CA ILE A 311 13.10 12.26 10.84
C ILE A 311 13.14 12.96 12.19
N LYS A 312 12.23 13.91 12.43
CA LYS A 312 12.17 14.65 13.69
C LYS A 312 12.04 13.73 14.89
N ASP A 313 11.13 12.78 14.86
CA ASP A 313 10.92 11.87 15.99
C ASP A 313 12.15 10.96 16.19
N ALA A 314 12.78 10.49 15.12
CA ALA A 314 14.02 9.72 15.21
C ALA A 314 15.15 10.54 15.84
N GLU A 315 15.35 11.80 15.42
CA GLU A 315 16.35 12.71 15.98
C GLU A 315 16.07 13.01 17.47
N ASP A 316 14.80 13.14 17.87
CA ASP A 316 14.43 13.35 19.27
C ASP A 316 14.76 12.12 20.14
N VAL A 317 14.56 10.92 19.61
CA VAL A 317 14.95 9.66 20.30
C VAL A 317 16.47 9.50 20.32
N ILE A 318 17.15 9.74 19.21
CA ILE A 318 18.62 9.62 19.11
C ILE A 318 19.31 10.56 20.09
N ALA A 319 18.81 11.79 20.21
CA ALA A 319 19.35 12.82 21.11
C ALA A 319 18.88 12.66 22.58
N GLY A 320 18.05 11.65 22.90
CA GLY A 320 17.53 11.43 24.26
C GLY A 320 16.46 12.43 24.70
N ARG A 321 15.91 13.26 23.81
CA ARG A 321 14.78 14.16 24.08
C ARG A 321 13.45 13.42 24.15
N SER A 322 13.33 12.26 23.50
CA SER A 322 12.22 11.34 23.60
C SER A 322 12.67 10.00 24.14
N LYS A 323 11.83 9.38 25.01
CA LYS A 323 12.05 8.04 25.54
C LYS A 323 11.23 6.95 24.79
N ALA A 324 10.54 7.34 23.72
CA ALA A 324 9.73 6.43 22.94
C ALA A 324 10.57 5.25 22.41
N LYS A 325 10.09 4.04 22.59
CA LYS A 325 10.66 2.82 22.01
C LYS A 325 10.12 2.54 20.63
N ALA A 326 8.91 3.02 20.36
CA ALA A 326 8.32 3.00 19.03
C ALA A 326 7.43 4.23 18.81
N THR A 327 7.35 4.67 17.55
CA THR A 327 6.35 5.61 17.07
C THR A 327 5.53 4.93 15.99
N LEU A 328 4.24 4.76 16.23
CA LEU A 328 3.29 4.06 15.37
C LEU A 328 2.33 5.05 14.74
N ARG A 329 2.33 5.14 13.42
CA ARG A 329 1.45 6.02 12.64
C ARG A 329 0.49 5.19 11.79
N PHE A 330 -0.76 5.63 11.74
CA PHE A 330 -1.83 4.97 10.97
C PHE A 330 -2.54 5.99 10.10
N GLY A 331 -2.71 5.64 8.81
CA GLY A 331 -3.29 6.52 7.79
C GLY A 331 -3.94 5.73 6.66
N HIS A 332 -3.75 6.23 5.44
CA HIS A 332 -4.38 5.71 4.23
C HIS A 332 -3.33 5.35 3.16
N ASP A 333 -3.78 4.66 2.10
CA ASP A 333 -2.96 4.36 0.92
C ASP A 333 -2.50 5.64 0.18
N GLY A 334 -3.37 6.66 0.15
CA GLY A 334 -3.06 7.97 -0.43
C GLY A 334 -1.99 8.78 0.32
N GLU A 335 -1.53 8.30 1.48
CA GLU A 335 -0.41 8.83 2.26
C GLU A 335 0.79 7.88 2.22
N LEU A 336 0.53 6.56 2.30
CA LEU A 336 1.59 5.55 2.28
C LEU A 336 2.37 5.60 0.97
N ASN A 337 1.71 5.58 -0.19
CA ASN A 337 2.45 5.58 -1.45
C ASN A 337 3.28 6.85 -1.69
N PRO A 338 2.74 8.07 -1.47
CA PRO A 338 3.55 9.27 -1.48
C PRO A 338 4.75 9.24 -0.53
N LEU A 339 4.59 8.65 0.67
CA LEU A 339 5.68 8.46 1.61
C LEU A 339 6.75 7.52 1.04
N LEU A 340 6.35 6.36 0.50
CA LEU A 340 7.27 5.41 -0.15
C LEU A 340 8.00 6.07 -1.33
N CYS A 341 7.27 6.83 -2.17
CA CYS A 341 7.85 7.56 -3.30
C CYS A 341 8.86 8.62 -2.86
N TYR A 342 8.52 9.40 -1.82
CA TYR A 342 9.42 10.43 -1.30
C TYR A 342 10.67 9.82 -0.66
N MET A 343 10.52 8.75 0.10
CA MET A 343 11.63 8.01 0.71
C MET A 343 12.43 7.19 -0.31
N ASP A 344 11.96 7.11 -1.56
CA ASP A 344 12.57 6.34 -2.65
C ASP A 344 12.72 4.85 -2.32
N ILE A 345 11.67 4.29 -1.75
CA ILE A 345 11.64 2.87 -1.42
C ILE A 345 11.52 2.05 -2.70
N GLU A 346 12.29 0.97 -2.79
CA GLU A 346 12.31 0.06 -3.93
C GLU A 346 10.90 -0.31 -4.42
N GLY A 347 10.65 -0.16 -5.73
CA GLY A 347 9.37 -0.44 -6.36
C GLY A 347 8.34 0.70 -6.28
N SER A 348 8.59 1.80 -5.54
CA SER A 348 7.62 2.90 -5.41
C SER A 348 7.70 3.93 -6.53
N ASN A 349 8.84 4.07 -7.18
CA ASN A 349 9.10 5.06 -8.23
C ASN A 349 9.30 4.39 -9.60
N CYS A 350 8.64 4.92 -10.63
CA CYS A 350 8.82 4.51 -12.01
C CYS A 350 9.29 5.69 -12.85
N ARG A 351 10.23 5.46 -13.77
CA ARG A 351 10.66 6.51 -14.69
C ARG A 351 9.61 6.79 -15.76
N GLU A 352 8.99 5.76 -16.29
CA GLU A 352 8.06 5.84 -17.42
C GLU A 352 6.70 5.25 -17.05
N LEU A 353 5.64 5.85 -17.59
CA LEU A 353 4.26 5.35 -17.41
C LEU A 353 4.07 3.92 -17.92
N SER A 354 4.81 3.54 -18.99
CA SER A 354 4.79 2.19 -19.55
C SER A 354 5.22 1.11 -18.54
N GLN A 355 6.01 1.47 -17.53
CA GLN A 355 6.58 0.56 -16.54
C GLN A 355 5.74 0.45 -15.25
N VAL A 356 4.73 1.31 -15.08
CA VAL A 356 3.95 1.39 -13.83
C VAL A 356 3.34 0.05 -13.45
N ALA A 357 2.74 -0.66 -14.41
CA ALA A 357 2.13 -1.96 -14.14
C ALA A 357 3.14 -3.03 -13.70
N GLU A 358 4.42 -2.88 -14.08
CA GLU A 358 5.47 -3.86 -13.76
C GLU A 358 6.31 -3.48 -12.54
N GLN A 359 6.41 -2.21 -12.21
CA GLN A 359 7.27 -1.72 -11.15
C GLN A 359 6.50 -1.19 -9.95
N ALA A 360 5.35 -0.52 -10.16
CA ALA A 360 4.55 0.10 -9.11
C ALA A 360 3.16 -0.54 -9.00
N ARG A 361 3.13 -1.74 -8.48
CA ARG A 361 1.91 -2.55 -8.31
C ARG A 361 1.20 -2.18 -7.02
N ASP A 362 -0.02 -1.68 -7.12
CA ASP A 362 -0.81 -1.23 -5.97
C ASP A 362 -1.09 -2.36 -4.96
N PHE A 363 -1.23 -3.62 -5.42
CA PHE A 363 -1.40 -4.78 -4.55
C PHE A 363 -0.12 -5.15 -3.75
N GLU A 364 1.07 -4.68 -4.16
CA GLU A 364 2.32 -4.85 -3.43
C GLU A 364 2.65 -3.61 -2.60
N LEU A 365 2.49 -2.42 -3.19
CA LEU A 365 2.90 -1.17 -2.55
C LEU A 365 1.98 -0.78 -1.41
N VAL A 366 0.67 -0.90 -1.61
CA VAL A 366 -0.33 -0.32 -0.73
C VAL A 366 -1.53 -1.23 -0.50
N CYS A 367 -1.31 -2.52 -0.40
CA CYS A 367 -2.34 -3.47 0.04
C CYS A 367 -2.99 -3.01 1.36
N THR A 368 -4.11 -3.62 1.77
CA THR A 368 -4.71 -3.29 3.08
C THR A 368 -3.70 -3.54 4.20
N ALA A 369 -3.67 -2.72 5.24
CA ALA A 369 -2.65 -2.70 6.29
C ALA A 369 -1.19 -2.60 5.79
N GLY A 370 -0.96 -2.26 4.50
CA GLY A 370 0.38 -2.03 3.95
C GLY A 370 1.15 -1.03 4.82
N ASN A 371 2.46 -1.26 5.00
CA ASN A 371 3.23 -0.52 5.99
C ASN A 371 4.69 -0.34 5.61
N VAL A 372 5.31 0.67 6.21
CA VAL A 372 6.75 0.89 6.20
C VAL A 372 7.28 0.99 7.63
N GLN A 373 8.39 0.33 7.92
CA GLN A 373 9.03 0.32 9.23
C GLN A 373 10.50 0.71 9.07
N LEU A 374 10.97 1.59 9.95
CA LEU A 374 12.36 1.95 10.09
C LEU A 374 12.85 1.41 11.43
N LEU A 375 13.83 0.53 11.41
CA LEU A 375 14.43 -0.08 12.60
C LEU A 375 15.78 0.57 12.87
N PHE A 376 15.91 1.22 14.04
CA PHE A 376 17.08 2.00 14.42
C PHE A 376 17.95 1.23 15.41
N TYR A 377 19.20 0.99 15.02
CA TYR A 377 20.19 0.28 15.81
C TYR A 377 21.33 1.21 16.20
N ARG A 378 21.86 1.05 17.41
CA ARG A 378 22.98 1.85 17.91
C ARG A 378 24.09 0.96 18.46
N ASN A 379 25.35 1.33 18.22
CA ASN A 379 26.49 0.70 18.86
C ASN A 379 26.99 1.49 20.09
N SER A 380 27.95 0.94 20.82
CA SER A 380 28.55 1.56 22.02
C SER A 380 29.26 2.88 21.76
N GLN A 381 29.61 3.18 20.49
CA GLN A 381 30.25 4.43 20.08
C GLN A 381 29.23 5.50 19.67
N GLY A 382 27.93 5.19 19.73
CA GLY A 382 26.86 6.11 19.34
C GLY A 382 26.51 6.13 17.84
N LYS A 383 27.20 5.33 17.01
CA LYS A 383 26.85 5.21 15.58
C LYS A 383 25.47 4.59 15.43
N VAL A 384 24.64 5.17 14.56
CA VAL A 384 23.27 4.69 14.30
C VAL A 384 23.18 4.12 12.88
N LEU A 385 22.64 2.90 12.80
CA LEU A 385 22.25 2.24 11.55
C LEU A 385 20.74 2.08 11.49
N VAL A 386 20.19 2.15 10.27
CA VAL A 386 18.77 1.98 10.01
C VAL A 386 18.57 0.96 8.90
N THR A 387 17.63 0.03 9.09
CA THR A 387 17.08 -0.77 7.99
C THR A 387 15.63 -0.39 7.74
N VAL A 388 15.24 -0.38 6.49
CA VAL A 388 13.87 -0.04 6.07
C VAL A 388 13.16 -1.32 5.64
N LEU A 389 11.97 -1.54 6.20
CA LEU A 389 11.10 -2.64 5.79
C LEU A 389 9.87 -2.05 5.11
N HIS A 390 9.51 -2.59 3.95
CA HIS A 390 8.23 -2.34 3.31
C HIS A 390 7.40 -3.62 3.35
N ASN A 391 6.21 -3.55 3.93
CA ASN A 391 5.37 -4.72 4.21
C ASN A 391 6.16 -5.84 4.91
N GLU A 392 6.92 -5.46 5.93
CA GLU A 392 7.78 -6.34 6.74
C GLU A 392 8.95 -6.99 5.95
N LYS A 393 9.20 -6.59 4.70
CA LYS A 393 10.33 -7.05 3.87
C LYS A 393 11.42 -6.00 3.83
N PRO A 394 12.70 -6.37 4.04
CA PRO A 394 13.81 -5.45 3.85
C PRO A 394 13.82 -4.87 2.42
N SER A 395 13.93 -3.56 2.32
CA SER A 395 13.83 -2.83 1.06
C SER A 395 15.01 -1.89 0.85
N ARG A 396 15.41 -1.72 -0.41
CA ARG A 396 16.42 -0.72 -0.78
C ARG A 396 15.82 0.68 -0.74
N VAL A 397 16.71 1.66 -0.55
CA VAL A 397 16.39 3.08 -0.63
C VAL A 397 17.12 3.66 -1.84
N GLY A 398 16.42 3.83 -2.93
CA GLY A 398 16.91 4.41 -4.18
C GLY A 398 18.31 3.96 -4.57
N THR A 399 19.16 4.94 -4.85
CA THR A 399 20.58 4.72 -5.20
C THR A 399 21.54 4.85 -4.02
N LEU A 400 21.00 4.99 -2.79
CA LEU A 400 21.84 5.13 -1.60
C LEU A 400 22.56 3.80 -1.32
N GLU A 401 23.90 3.85 -1.25
CA GLU A 401 24.70 2.68 -0.92
C GLU A 401 24.56 2.34 0.56
N PRO A 402 24.17 1.10 0.91
CA PRO A 402 24.07 0.67 2.30
C PRO A 402 25.47 0.56 2.94
N TYR A 403 25.52 0.72 4.25
CA TYR A 403 26.73 0.50 5.04
C TYR A 403 27.13 -1.00 5.05
N CYS A 404 26.16 -1.89 5.28
CA CYS A 404 26.32 -3.33 5.16
C CYS A 404 24.95 -4.00 4.97
N GLY A 405 24.85 -4.99 4.09
CA GLY A 405 23.58 -5.63 3.77
C GLY A 405 22.53 -4.61 3.30
N LEU A 406 21.43 -4.44 4.05
CA LEU A 406 20.42 -3.40 3.85
C LEU A 406 20.31 -2.46 5.06
N PHE A 407 21.45 -2.22 5.74
CA PHE A 407 21.58 -1.22 6.80
C PHE A 407 22.25 0.04 6.26
N TYR A 408 21.67 1.19 6.53
CA TYR A 408 22.16 2.50 6.14
C TYR A 408 22.65 3.27 7.36
N GLU A 409 23.73 4.05 7.25
CA GLU A 409 24.09 5.04 8.25
C GLU A 409 22.98 6.08 8.33
N TRP A 410 22.47 6.33 9.56
CA TRP A 410 21.32 7.24 9.73
C TRP A 410 21.56 8.63 9.12
N GLU A 411 22.71 9.20 9.36
CA GLU A 411 23.04 10.53 8.83
C GLU A 411 22.94 10.58 7.31
N LYS A 412 23.50 9.57 6.62
CA LYS A 412 23.46 9.50 5.16
C LYS A 412 22.03 9.26 4.63
N LEU A 413 21.26 8.45 5.34
CA LEU A 413 19.86 8.16 4.96
C LEU A 413 19.00 9.41 5.14
N ARG A 414 19.14 10.11 6.27
CA ARG A 414 18.47 11.40 6.54
C ARG A 414 18.83 12.42 5.47
N ASP A 415 20.13 12.62 5.21
CA ASP A 415 20.62 13.60 4.24
C ASP A 415 20.14 13.27 2.82
N TYR A 416 20.10 11.97 2.44
CA TYR A 416 19.51 11.52 1.18
C TYR A 416 18.05 11.98 1.04
N TRP A 417 17.24 11.89 2.10
CA TRP A 417 15.84 12.31 2.08
C TRP A 417 15.64 13.82 2.16
N THR A 418 16.55 14.57 2.80
CA THR A 418 16.40 16.03 3.01
C THR A 418 17.08 16.86 1.94
N GLU A 419 18.16 16.36 1.34
CA GLU A 419 18.99 17.12 0.40
C GLU A 419 18.78 16.70 -1.06
N ARG A 420 18.07 15.58 -1.32
CA ARG A 420 17.82 15.10 -2.66
C ARG A 420 17.06 16.12 -3.49
N ASP A 421 17.59 16.47 -4.66
CA ASP A 421 16.86 17.26 -5.65
C ASP A 421 15.82 16.40 -6.35
N TYR A 422 14.62 16.35 -5.76
CA TYR A 422 13.48 15.63 -6.35
C TYR A 422 13.07 16.17 -7.72
N MET A 423 13.37 17.43 -8.01
CA MET A 423 13.09 18.03 -9.32
C MET A 423 14.10 17.56 -10.38
N ALA A 424 15.33 17.19 -9.98
CA ALA A 424 16.29 16.57 -10.88
C ALA A 424 15.86 15.17 -11.33
N PHE A 425 15.17 14.42 -10.49
CA PHE A 425 14.59 13.12 -10.85
C PHE A 425 13.52 13.25 -11.96
N LEU A 426 12.84 14.39 -12.00
CA LEU A 426 11.77 14.70 -12.96
C LEU A 426 12.27 15.39 -14.25
N ARG A 427 13.56 15.71 -14.34
CA ARG A 427 14.25 16.26 -15.54
C ARG A 427 14.99 15.14 -16.29
#